data_fd3353fceb0c9fb6f7c07ba181ba0958
#
_entry.id   fd3353fceb0c9fb6f7c07ba181ba0958
#
_cell.length_a   1.000
_cell.length_b   1.000
_cell.length_c   1.000
_cell.angle_alpha   90.00
_cell.angle_beta   90.00
_cell.angle_gamma   90.00
#
_symmetry.space_group_name_H-M   'P 1'
#
loop_
_entity.id
_entity.type
_entity.pdbx_description
1 polymer ?
#
loop_
_entity_poly.entity_id
_entity_poly.type
_entity_poly.pdbx_seq_one_letter_code
_entity_poly.pdbx_strand_id
1 'polypeptide(L)'
;MQIHLAEHRGFCYGVKRAIETVERCIDSGGKAHTLGPIIHNPQMVSELAKKGVSPAKDLDEIAEGTVIIRSHGVGPQIYQEAEAKNLTVVDATCPHVKKAQQAAYELMKEGYPVIIIGERDHPEVKSIVSWTHEQAVIVESIDDAERLPFQQRLGVVVQTTFSGELFEQILAIVKQKCTDMQVKRTICTATDLRQQAAAALAVKMDSMVIIGGKNSANTARLAEVCRQSGCPVYHIETADELKPEWFSNAVHVGISAGASTPEWIIEEVVHRMEQFNQSLTDSVNQLTKGSIIKGKVVSVRQDEVYVDIGYKAEGIIALSELAYPVPANAAEIVTKDQEIDVYVLDTDSADDTVRLSKVQADKIITWSKLEAAAKEETTLECKVTEVVKGGLVVSINGIRGFIPASQAALRFVDDLASFIGQTLTVIPIELDEQKQRVVLSHRKVLQEEQQKKEQAIFAKLKVGDVVPGVV
;
A
#
# COMPACT_ATOMS: atom_id res chain seq x y z
N MET A 1 -7.36 6.87 -1.42
CA MET A 1 -6.51 5.70 -1.82
C MET A 1 -6.89 5.25 -3.22
N GLN A 2 -5.90 5.04 -4.11
CA GLN A 2 -6.09 4.52 -5.47
C GLN A 2 -5.59 3.08 -5.54
N ILE A 3 -6.40 2.19 -6.12
CA ILE A 3 -6.09 0.76 -6.23
C ILE A 3 -5.57 0.47 -7.63
N HIS A 4 -4.43 -0.21 -7.73
CA HIS A 4 -3.78 -0.58 -8.96
C HIS A 4 -3.61 -2.10 -9.04
N LEU A 5 -4.06 -2.70 -10.13
CA LEU A 5 -3.98 -4.13 -10.35
C LEU A 5 -2.77 -4.48 -11.22
N ALA A 6 -2.02 -5.50 -10.84
CA ALA A 6 -0.95 -6.02 -11.68
C ALA A 6 -1.50 -6.57 -13.00
N GLU A 7 -0.79 -6.36 -14.11
CA GLU A 7 -1.21 -6.79 -15.45
C GLU A 7 -1.38 -8.31 -15.54
N HIS A 8 -0.44 -9.06 -14.97
CA HIS A 8 -0.49 -10.51 -14.88
C HIS A 8 -0.77 -10.94 -13.44
N ARG A 9 -2.05 -11.29 -13.14
CA ARG A 9 -2.51 -11.73 -11.82
C ARG A 9 -3.54 -12.88 -11.95
N GLY A 10 -3.80 -13.56 -10.84
CA GLY A 10 -4.82 -14.60 -10.78
C GLY A 10 -4.53 -15.84 -11.63
N PHE A 11 -5.55 -16.59 -12.00
CA PHE A 11 -5.41 -17.88 -12.68
C PHE A 11 -4.45 -17.84 -13.88
N CYS A 12 -3.47 -18.74 -13.87
CA CYS A 12 -2.68 -19.00 -15.07
C CYS A 12 -3.48 -19.86 -16.06
N TYR A 13 -3.00 -19.93 -17.31
CA TYR A 13 -3.64 -20.73 -18.35
C TYR A 13 -3.86 -22.20 -17.90
N GLY A 14 -2.86 -22.82 -17.27
CA GLY A 14 -2.95 -24.21 -16.82
C GLY A 14 -4.01 -24.43 -15.75
N VAL A 15 -4.10 -23.52 -14.78
CA VAL A 15 -5.12 -23.54 -13.73
C VAL A 15 -6.52 -23.29 -14.31
N LYS A 16 -6.67 -22.27 -15.14
CA LYS A 16 -7.94 -21.95 -15.79
C LYS A 16 -8.47 -23.16 -16.56
N ARG A 17 -7.62 -23.79 -17.39
CA ARG A 17 -7.96 -25.00 -18.13
C ARG A 17 -8.35 -26.16 -17.20
N ALA A 18 -7.66 -26.35 -16.06
CA ALA A 18 -7.99 -27.41 -15.12
C ALA A 18 -9.39 -27.20 -14.50
N ILE A 19 -9.71 -25.98 -14.08
CA ILE A 19 -11.03 -25.63 -13.55
C ILE A 19 -12.13 -25.81 -14.60
N GLU A 20 -11.95 -25.29 -15.82
CA GLU A 20 -12.90 -25.46 -16.94
C GLU A 20 -13.12 -26.95 -17.26
N THR A 21 -12.11 -27.79 -17.06
CA THR A 21 -12.23 -29.23 -17.26
C THR A 21 -13.10 -29.86 -16.19
N VAL A 22 -12.95 -29.46 -14.92
CA VAL A 22 -13.83 -29.91 -13.83
C VAL A 22 -15.27 -29.44 -14.05
N GLU A 23 -15.47 -28.18 -14.42
CA GLU A 23 -16.82 -27.63 -14.68
C GLU A 23 -17.54 -28.39 -15.79
N ARG A 24 -16.84 -28.72 -16.88
CA ARG A 24 -17.41 -29.57 -17.95
C ARG A 24 -17.82 -30.98 -17.45
N CYS A 25 -17.06 -31.55 -16.49
CA CYS A 25 -17.44 -32.81 -15.87
C CYS A 25 -18.71 -32.66 -15.01
N ILE A 26 -18.84 -31.54 -14.28
CA ILE A 26 -20.04 -31.23 -13.49
C ILE A 26 -21.26 -31.13 -14.43
N ASP A 27 -21.14 -30.37 -15.52
CA ASP A 27 -22.23 -30.13 -16.48
C ASP A 27 -22.70 -31.44 -17.16
N SER A 28 -21.82 -32.43 -17.30
CA SER A 28 -22.16 -33.76 -17.86
C SER A 28 -22.94 -34.65 -16.88
N GLY A 29 -23.11 -34.26 -15.63
CA GLY A 29 -24.03 -34.90 -14.66
C GLY A 29 -23.56 -36.24 -14.07
N GLY A 30 -22.27 -36.62 -14.25
CA GLY A 30 -21.69 -37.82 -13.69
C GLY A 30 -21.07 -37.62 -12.29
N LYS A 31 -20.92 -38.71 -11.52
CA LYS A 31 -20.09 -38.68 -10.32
C LYS A 31 -18.63 -38.43 -10.72
N ALA A 32 -18.00 -37.39 -10.19
CA ALA A 32 -16.63 -37.06 -10.48
C ALA A 32 -15.84 -36.73 -9.21
N HIS A 33 -14.60 -37.20 -9.18
CA HIS A 33 -13.66 -36.89 -8.08
C HIS A 33 -12.34 -36.42 -8.65
N THR A 34 -11.72 -35.43 -8.01
CA THR A 34 -10.34 -35.08 -8.34
C THR A 34 -9.37 -35.92 -7.52
N LEU A 35 -8.29 -36.39 -8.11
CA LEU A 35 -7.25 -37.15 -7.39
C LEU A 35 -6.32 -36.12 -6.68
N GLY A 36 -6.63 -35.89 -5.40
CA GLY A 36 -6.10 -34.76 -4.62
C GLY A 36 -6.70 -33.41 -5.03
N PRO A 37 -6.35 -32.33 -4.36
CA PRO A 37 -6.83 -30.97 -4.70
C PRO A 37 -6.47 -30.61 -6.14
N ILE A 38 -7.44 -30.14 -6.92
CA ILE A 38 -7.24 -29.79 -8.35
C ILE A 38 -6.17 -28.71 -8.53
N ILE A 39 -6.12 -27.77 -7.58
CA ILE A 39 -5.15 -26.67 -7.48
C ILE A 39 -4.86 -26.36 -6.01
N HIS A 40 -3.78 -25.62 -5.72
CA HIS A 40 -3.45 -25.15 -4.38
C HIS A 40 -4.27 -23.89 -4.00
N ASN A 41 -5.60 -24.05 -3.89
CA ASN A 41 -6.50 -23.01 -3.40
C ASN A 41 -7.69 -23.64 -2.66
N PRO A 42 -7.72 -23.59 -1.31
CA PRO A 42 -8.77 -24.23 -0.51
C PRO A 42 -10.18 -23.71 -0.81
N GLN A 43 -10.33 -22.40 -1.10
CA GLN A 43 -11.61 -21.77 -1.40
C GLN A 43 -12.19 -22.35 -2.69
N MET A 44 -11.38 -22.46 -3.75
CA MET A 44 -11.81 -23.03 -5.02
C MET A 44 -12.15 -24.52 -4.90
N VAL A 45 -11.36 -25.26 -4.13
CA VAL A 45 -11.63 -26.70 -3.84
C VAL A 45 -12.97 -26.83 -3.11
N SER A 46 -13.26 -25.99 -2.12
CA SER A 46 -14.53 -25.95 -1.41
C SER A 46 -15.71 -25.63 -2.33
N GLU A 47 -15.55 -24.67 -3.24
CA GLU A 47 -16.60 -24.32 -4.22
C GLU A 47 -16.91 -25.48 -5.17
N LEU A 48 -15.90 -26.19 -5.66
CA LEU A 48 -16.08 -27.37 -6.49
C LEU A 48 -16.74 -28.52 -5.72
N ALA A 49 -16.41 -28.70 -4.43
CA ALA A 49 -17.05 -29.70 -3.57
C ALA A 49 -18.55 -29.42 -3.37
N LYS A 50 -18.97 -28.15 -3.21
CA LYS A 50 -20.38 -27.73 -3.18
C LYS A 50 -21.10 -28.07 -4.49
N LYS A 51 -20.39 -28.06 -5.62
CA LYS A 51 -20.91 -28.42 -6.95
C LYS A 51 -20.86 -29.93 -7.21
N GLY A 52 -20.45 -30.75 -6.22
CA GLY A 52 -20.46 -32.21 -6.31
C GLY A 52 -19.15 -32.86 -6.76
N VAL A 53 -18.06 -32.09 -6.90
CA VAL A 53 -16.73 -32.66 -7.20
C VAL A 53 -15.79 -32.42 -6.03
N SER A 54 -15.52 -33.48 -5.27
CA SER A 54 -14.63 -33.46 -4.09
C SER A 54 -13.29 -34.15 -4.38
N PRO A 55 -12.21 -33.75 -3.70
CA PRO A 55 -10.93 -34.44 -3.82
C PRO A 55 -10.97 -35.80 -3.11
N ALA A 56 -10.53 -36.85 -3.81
CA ALA A 56 -10.20 -38.15 -3.23
C ALA A 56 -8.69 -38.22 -2.96
N LYS A 57 -8.29 -38.90 -1.93
CA LYS A 57 -6.88 -39.05 -1.54
C LYS A 57 -6.14 -40.00 -2.49
N ASP A 58 -6.78 -41.10 -2.83
CA ASP A 58 -6.30 -42.15 -3.73
C ASP A 58 -7.45 -42.76 -4.56
N LEU A 59 -7.14 -43.62 -5.48
CA LEU A 59 -8.13 -44.29 -6.34
C LEU A 59 -9.00 -45.32 -5.59
N ASP A 60 -8.63 -45.75 -4.38
CA ASP A 60 -9.41 -46.70 -3.57
C ASP A 60 -10.66 -46.01 -2.98
N GLU A 61 -10.65 -44.71 -2.81
CA GLU A 61 -11.82 -43.93 -2.37
C GLU A 61 -12.87 -43.73 -3.50
N ILE A 62 -12.52 -44.08 -4.76
CA ILE A 62 -13.39 -43.88 -5.92
C ILE A 62 -13.94 -45.20 -6.41
N ALA A 63 -15.19 -45.53 -6.05
CA ALA A 63 -15.80 -46.79 -6.41
C ALA A 63 -16.26 -46.85 -7.88
N GLU A 64 -16.72 -45.74 -8.45
CA GLU A 64 -17.25 -45.63 -9.81
C GLU A 64 -17.23 -44.17 -10.29
N GLY A 65 -17.34 -43.94 -11.59
CA GLY A 65 -17.48 -42.62 -12.19
C GLY A 65 -16.19 -42.07 -12.81
N THR A 66 -16.02 -40.78 -12.74
CA THR A 66 -14.91 -40.05 -13.39
C THR A 66 -13.85 -39.65 -12.36
N VAL A 67 -12.60 -40.01 -12.62
CA VAL A 67 -11.45 -39.47 -11.91
C VAL A 67 -10.81 -38.36 -12.72
N ILE A 68 -10.66 -37.19 -12.11
CA ILE A 68 -10.04 -36.02 -12.73
C ILE A 68 -8.63 -35.88 -12.19
N ILE A 69 -7.66 -35.99 -13.09
CA ILE A 69 -6.24 -35.77 -12.74
C ILE A 69 -5.98 -34.29 -12.54
N ARG A 70 -5.42 -33.93 -11.38
CA ARG A 70 -5.13 -32.54 -11.00
C ARG A 70 -4.11 -31.85 -11.92
N SER A 71 -4.02 -30.52 -11.85
CA SER A 71 -3.11 -29.70 -12.67
C SER A 71 -1.63 -30.08 -12.56
N HIS A 72 -1.21 -30.68 -11.44
CA HIS A 72 0.17 -31.11 -11.16
C HIS A 72 0.55 -32.45 -11.83
N GLY A 73 -0.41 -33.12 -12.44
CA GLY A 73 -0.22 -34.43 -13.02
C GLY A 73 -0.03 -35.56 -12.00
N VAL A 74 0.08 -36.77 -12.53
CA VAL A 74 0.34 -37.98 -11.79
C VAL A 74 1.29 -38.88 -12.58
N GLY A 75 1.82 -39.92 -11.95
CA GLY A 75 2.63 -40.95 -12.61
C GLY A 75 1.82 -41.88 -13.53
N PRO A 76 2.49 -42.55 -14.47
CA PRO A 76 1.83 -43.45 -15.45
C PRO A 76 1.06 -44.59 -14.80
N GLN A 77 1.46 -45.05 -13.60
CA GLN A 77 0.81 -46.14 -12.84
C GLN A 77 -0.64 -45.76 -12.51
N ILE A 78 -0.92 -44.53 -12.18
CA ILE A 78 -2.27 -44.05 -11.81
C ILE A 78 -3.26 -44.21 -12.99
N TYR A 79 -2.81 -43.99 -14.22
CA TYR A 79 -3.66 -44.21 -15.40
C TYR A 79 -4.00 -45.68 -15.58
N GLN A 80 -3.03 -46.57 -15.38
CA GLN A 80 -3.23 -48.02 -15.45
C GLN A 80 -4.16 -48.54 -14.34
N GLU A 81 -3.99 -48.04 -13.13
CA GLU A 81 -4.85 -48.40 -12.00
C GLU A 81 -6.28 -47.93 -12.19
N ALA A 82 -6.48 -46.70 -12.72
CA ALA A 82 -7.80 -46.17 -13.02
C ALA A 82 -8.51 -47.00 -14.12
N GLU A 83 -7.77 -47.40 -15.16
CA GLU A 83 -8.26 -48.29 -16.21
C GLU A 83 -8.66 -49.68 -15.64
N ALA A 84 -7.81 -50.29 -14.79
CA ALA A 84 -8.10 -51.54 -14.13
C ALA A 84 -9.35 -51.50 -13.24
N LYS A 85 -9.69 -50.32 -12.69
CA LYS A 85 -10.90 -50.08 -11.90
C LYS A 85 -12.11 -49.64 -12.75
N ASN A 86 -12.00 -49.61 -14.08
CA ASN A 86 -13.03 -49.14 -15.01
C ASN A 86 -13.48 -47.70 -14.72
N LEU A 87 -12.59 -46.82 -14.22
CA LEU A 87 -12.86 -45.41 -14.02
C LEU A 87 -12.63 -44.63 -15.30
N THR A 88 -13.50 -43.66 -15.59
CA THR A 88 -13.27 -42.73 -16.69
C THR A 88 -12.23 -41.69 -16.27
N VAL A 89 -11.10 -41.64 -16.98
CA VAL A 89 -10.02 -40.68 -16.66
C VAL A 89 -10.19 -39.38 -17.49
N VAL A 90 -10.29 -38.27 -16.79
CA VAL A 90 -10.24 -36.93 -17.38
C VAL A 90 -8.96 -36.23 -16.93
N ASP A 91 -8.06 -35.93 -17.86
CA ASP A 91 -6.75 -35.43 -17.54
C ASP A 91 -6.69 -33.89 -17.63
N ALA A 92 -6.74 -33.25 -16.46
CA ALA A 92 -6.60 -31.79 -16.30
C ALA A 92 -5.14 -31.34 -16.04
N THR A 93 -4.14 -32.22 -16.22
CA THR A 93 -2.73 -31.86 -16.05
C THR A 93 -2.37 -30.66 -16.92
N CYS A 94 -1.67 -29.70 -16.32
CA CYS A 94 -1.18 -28.50 -17.04
C CYS A 94 -0.28 -28.90 -18.22
N PRO A 95 -0.44 -28.34 -19.41
CA PRO A 95 0.42 -28.65 -20.58
C PRO A 95 1.91 -28.43 -20.31
N HIS A 96 2.28 -27.45 -19.48
CA HIS A 96 3.68 -27.24 -19.10
C HIS A 96 4.21 -28.40 -18.22
N VAL A 97 3.40 -28.89 -17.30
CA VAL A 97 3.74 -30.06 -16.49
C VAL A 97 3.88 -31.31 -17.38
N LYS A 98 2.95 -31.53 -18.31
CA LYS A 98 3.06 -32.63 -19.29
C LYS A 98 4.37 -32.57 -20.08
N LYS A 99 4.80 -31.36 -20.51
CA LYS A 99 6.09 -31.18 -21.18
C LYS A 99 7.26 -31.56 -20.28
N ALA A 100 7.21 -31.23 -18.98
CA ALA A 100 8.25 -31.60 -18.03
C ALA A 100 8.31 -33.13 -17.81
N GLN A 101 7.15 -33.78 -17.65
CA GLN A 101 7.04 -35.24 -17.57
C GLN A 101 7.61 -35.92 -18.81
N GLN A 102 7.21 -35.47 -19.99
CA GLN A 102 7.67 -36.01 -21.27
C GLN A 102 9.17 -35.82 -21.45
N ALA A 103 9.70 -34.62 -21.11
CA ALA A 103 11.13 -34.34 -21.19
C ALA A 103 11.96 -35.26 -20.27
N ALA A 104 11.49 -35.52 -19.04
CA ALA A 104 12.15 -36.41 -18.10
C ALA A 104 12.14 -37.87 -18.63
N TYR A 105 11.01 -38.32 -19.14
CA TYR A 105 10.85 -39.65 -19.75
C TYR A 105 11.74 -39.82 -20.98
N GLU A 106 11.82 -38.86 -21.89
CA GLU A 106 12.67 -38.86 -23.08
C GLU A 106 14.17 -38.98 -22.71
N LEU A 107 14.63 -38.11 -21.78
CA LEU A 107 16.01 -38.14 -21.30
C LEU A 107 16.37 -39.52 -20.70
N MET A 108 15.48 -40.11 -19.90
CA MET A 108 15.67 -41.44 -19.36
C MET A 108 15.78 -42.48 -20.49
N LYS A 109 14.87 -42.44 -21.48
CA LYS A 109 14.90 -43.36 -22.64
C LYS A 109 16.17 -43.26 -23.47
N GLU A 110 16.74 -42.06 -23.57
CA GLU A 110 18.01 -41.76 -24.25
C GLU A 110 19.23 -42.20 -23.41
N GLY A 111 18.99 -42.78 -22.19
CA GLY A 111 20.03 -43.30 -21.30
C GLY A 111 20.78 -42.24 -20.52
N TYR A 112 20.16 -41.04 -20.29
CA TYR A 112 20.66 -40.05 -19.36
C TYR A 112 20.15 -40.37 -17.93
N PRO A 113 21.03 -40.47 -16.92
CA PRO A 113 20.60 -40.28 -15.54
C PRO A 113 19.91 -38.94 -15.41
N VAL A 114 18.69 -38.93 -14.87
CA VAL A 114 17.86 -37.70 -14.81
C VAL A 114 17.93 -37.06 -13.43
N ILE A 115 18.16 -35.77 -13.38
CA ILE A 115 17.93 -34.97 -12.19
C ILE A 115 16.73 -34.05 -12.42
N ILE A 116 15.94 -33.85 -11.37
CA ILE A 116 14.80 -32.94 -11.35
C ILE A 116 15.13 -31.83 -10.37
N ILE A 117 15.28 -30.61 -10.87
CA ILE A 117 15.49 -29.44 -10.02
C ILE A 117 14.12 -28.94 -9.59
N GLY A 118 13.82 -29.01 -8.26
CA GLY A 118 12.51 -28.66 -7.73
C GLY A 118 12.32 -29.10 -6.28
N GLU A 119 11.21 -28.66 -5.69
CA GLU A 119 10.83 -28.95 -4.32
C GLU A 119 10.46 -30.45 -4.15
N ARG A 120 11.16 -31.17 -3.28
CA ARG A 120 11.06 -32.61 -3.11
C ARG A 120 9.64 -33.11 -2.82
N ASP A 121 8.91 -32.38 -2.00
CA ASP A 121 7.56 -32.79 -1.59
C ASP A 121 6.45 -32.25 -2.50
N HIS A 122 6.80 -31.44 -3.48
CA HIS A 122 5.81 -30.86 -4.38
C HIS A 122 5.16 -31.94 -5.28
N PRO A 123 3.83 -31.93 -5.44
CA PRO A 123 3.11 -32.92 -6.24
C PRO A 123 3.56 -33.03 -7.70
N GLU A 124 3.94 -31.91 -8.31
CA GLU A 124 4.48 -31.88 -9.68
C GLU A 124 5.79 -32.65 -9.79
N VAL A 125 6.73 -32.41 -8.85
CA VAL A 125 8.04 -33.06 -8.83
C VAL A 125 7.86 -34.58 -8.64
N LYS A 126 7.02 -35.01 -7.69
CA LYS A 126 6.67 -36.41 -7.49
C LYS A 126 6.09 -37.03 -8.77
N SER A 127 5.25 -36.29 -9.48
CA SER A 127 4.68 -36.80 -10.73
C SER A 127 5.75 -36.95 -11.82
N ILE A 128 6.70 -35.98 -11.94
CA ILE A 128 7.80 -36.08 -12.94
C ILE A 128 8.73 -37.27 -12.61
N VAL A 129 9.07 -37.49 -11.32
CA VAL A 129 9.89 -38.62 -10.86
C VAL A 129 9.25 -39.96 -11.27
N SER A 130 7.94 -40.09 -11.10
CA SER A 130 7.23 -41.33 -11.48
C SER A 130 7.29 -41.61 -12.98
N TRP A 131 7.42 -40.63 -13.85
CA TRP A 131 7.64 -40.80 -15.29
C TRP A 131 9.07 -41.30 -15.63
N THR A 132 10.00 -41.25 -14.67
CA THR A 132 11.34 -41.84 -14.78
C THR A 132 11.47 -43.19 -14.08
N HIS A 133 10.37 -43.87 -13.81
CA HIS A 133 10.33 -45.14 -13.06
C HIS A 133 11.01 -44.98 -11.69
N GLU A 134 10.80 -43.86 -10.99
CA GLU A 134 11.39 -43.50 -9.69
C GLU A 134 12.94 -43.46 -9.67
N GLN A 135 13.58 -43.32 -10.85
CA GLN A 135 15.06 -43.30 -10.97
C GLN A 135 15.67 -41.89 -10.92
N ALA A 136 14.87 -40.84 -11.12
CA ALA A 136 15.39 -39.49 -11.09
C ALA A 136 15.79 -39.05 -9.67
N VAL A 137 16.89 -38.30 -9.60
CA VAL A 137 17.35 -37.67 -8.36
C VAL A 137 16.80 -36.23 -8.26
N ILE A 138 16.24 -35.90 -7.11
CA ILE A 138 15.71 -34.53 -6.87
C ILE A 138 16.81 -33.67 -6.28
N VAL A 139 16.97 -32.47 -6.86
CA VAL A 139 17.90 -31.41 -6.44
C VAL A 139 17.08 -30.19 -6.08
N GLU A 140 16.97 -29.88 -4.81
CA GLU A 140 16.16 -28.78 -4.29
C GLU A 140 16.99 -27.54 -3.95
N SER A 141 18.26 -27.75 -3.61
CA SER A 141 19.17 -26.73 -3.12
C SER A 141 20.55 -26.78 -3.78
N ILE A 142 21.34 -25.73 -3.55
CA ILE A 142 22.76 -25.68 -3.91
C ILE A 142 23.53 -26.84 -3.27
N ASP A 143 23.28 -27.11 -1.98
CA ASP A 143 23.93 -28.19 -1.24
C ASP A 143 23.63 -29.57 -1.86
N ASP A 144 22.40 -29.79 -2.35
CA ASP A 144 22.07 -31.03 -3.06
C ASP A 144 22.85 -31.17 -4.35
N ALA A 145 23.01 -30.09 -5.10
CA ALA A 145 23.79 -30.05 -6.32
C ALA A 145 25.28 -30.35 -6.07
N GLU A 146 25.85 -29.80 -4.98
CA GLU A 146 27.23 -30.05 -4.59
C GLU A 146 27.50 -31.52 -4.22
N ARG A 147 26.51 -32.20 -3.63
CA ARG A 147 26.59 -33.62 -3.23
C ARG A 147 26.43 -34.61 -4.40
N LEU A 148 26.02 -34.12 -5.58
CA LEU A 148 25.87 -35.01 -6.73
C LEU A 148 27.22 -35.67 -7.09
N PRO A 149 27.23 -37.00 -7.36
CA PRO A 149 28.41 -37.66 -7.88
C PRO A 149 28.66 -37.24 -9.32
N PHE A 150 29.92 -37.29 -9.76
CA PHE A 150 30.26 -37.06 -11.16
C PHE A 150 29.65 -38.11 -12.07
N GLN A 151 29.06 -37.71 -13.19
CA GLN A 151 28.41 -38.55 -14.18
C GLN A 151 29.01 -38.26 -15.58
N GLN A 152 29.10 -39.25 -16.44
CA GLN A 152 29.48 -38.99 -17.82
C GLN A 152 28.39 -38.25 -18.58
N ARG A 153 27.14 -38.62 -18.35
CA ARG A 153 25.96 -38.01 -18.99
C ARG A 153 24.96 -37.64 -17.91
N LEU A 154 24.27 -36.55 -18.08
CA LEU A 154 23.27 -36.10 -17.14
C LEU A 154 22.13 -35.33 -17.84
N GLY A 155 20.90 -35.73 -17.59
CA GLY A 155 19.70 -35.04 -18.05
C GLY A 155 19.13 -34.16 -16.93
N VAL A 156 18.78 -32.93 -17.25
CA VAL A 156 18.25 -31.98 -16.29
C VAL A 156 16.86 -31.53 -16.72
N VAL A 157 15.89 -31.65 -15.81
CA VAL A 157 14.53 -31.09 -15.94
C VAL A 157 14.26 -30.22 -14.73
N VAL A 158 13.44 -29.19 -14.86
CA VAL A 158 13.13 -28.27 -13.76
C VAL A 158 11.62 -28.17 -13.54
N GLN A 159 11.20 -28.08 -12.27
CA GLN A 159 9.82 -27.84 -11.87
C GLN A 159 9.30 -26.56 -12.51
N THR A 160 8.07 -26.56 -13.03
CA THR A 160 7.54 -25.43 -13.83
C THR A 160 7.40 -24.13 -13.05
N THR A 161 7.32 -24.18 -11.72
CA THR A 161 7.17 -23.03 -10.83
C THR A 161 8.43 -22.69 -10.05
N PHE A 162 9.57 -23.34 -10.34
CA PHE A 162 10.84 -23.14 -9.63
C PHE A 162 11.43 -21.76 -9.90
N SER A 163 12.25 -21.25 -8.97
CA SER A 163 12.95 -19.96 -9.15
C SER A 163 13.96 -20.03 -10.28
N GLY A 164 13.83 -19.15 -11.29
CA GLY A 164 14.77 -19.07 -12.39
C GLY A 164 16.20 -18.73 -11.95
N GLU A 165 16.35 -17.85 -10.96
CA GLU A 165 17.65 -17.46 -10.39
C GLU A 165 18.34 -18.63 -9.67
N LEU A 166 17.61 -19.33 -8.77
CA LEU A 166 18.15 -20.50 -8.07
C LEU A 166 18.43 -21.65 -9.03
N PHE A 167 17.61 -21.81 -10.07
CA PHE A 167 17.86 -22.77 -11.13
C PHE A 167 19.21 -22.53 -11.82
N GLU A 168 19.53 -21.29 -12.19
CA GLU A 168 20.81 -20.97 -12.82
C GLU A 168 22.00 -21.24 -11.90
N GLN A 169 21.87 -20.92 -10.61
CA GLN A 169 22.90 -21.21 -9.60
C GLN A 169 23.15 -22.72 -9.47
N ILE A 170 22.09 -23.50 -9.32
CA ILE A 170 22.17 -24.98 -9.25
C ILE A 170 22.75 -25.55 -10.55
N LEU A 171 22.29 -25.07 -11.71
CA LEU A 171 22.74 -25.53 -13.02
C LEU A 171 24.24 -25.28 -13.24
N ALA A 172 24.79 -24.16 -12.76
CA ALA A 172 26.21 -23.87 -12.84
C ALA A 172 27.07 -24.90 -12.07
N ILE A 173 26.57 -25.38 -10.92
CA ILE A 173 27.24 -26.44 -10.14
C ILE A 173 27.10 -27.80 -10.84
N VAL A 174 25.88 -28.14 -11.26
CA VAL A 174 25.57 -29.41 -11.94
C VAL A 174 26.41 -29.57 -13.21
N LYS A 175 26.68 -28.48 -13.94
CA LYS A 175 27.52 -28.48 -15.13
C LYS A 175 28.95 -28.94 -14.85
N GLN A 176 29.48 -28.74 -13.66
CA GLN A 176 30.80 -29.20 -13.26
C GLN A 176 30.82 -30.70 -12.85
N LYS A 177 29.62 -31.29 -12.68
CA LYS A 177 29.45 -32.70 -12.27
C LYS A 177 29.24 -33.66 -13.42
N CYS A 178 29.32 -33.20 -14.70
CA CYS A 178 29.13 -34.09 -15.83
C CYS A 178 29.94 -33.63 -17.06
N THR A 179 30.15 -34.55 -17.99
CA THR A 179 30.85 -34.27 -19.27
C THR A 179 29.86 -33.90 -20.37
N ASP A 180 28.73 -34.62 -20.45
CA ASP A 180 27.66 -34.41 -21.42
C ASP A 180 26.36 -34.11 -20.67
N MET A 181 25.76 -32.92 -20.89
CA MET A 181 24.59 -32.48 -20.21
C MET A 181 23.49 -32.06 -21.18
N GLN A 182 22.31 -32.64 -21.02
CA GLN A 182 21.09 -32.16 -21.68
C GLN A 182 20.18 -31.44 -20.68
N VAL A 183 19.84 -30.18 -20.95
CA VAL A 183 18.99 -29.36 -20.11
C VAL A 183 17.66 -29.09 -20.81
N LYS A 184 16.57 -29.49 -20.17
CA LYS A 184 15.21 -29.16 -20.60
C LYS A 184 14.66 -28.08 -19.66
N ARG A 185 14.68 -26.84 -20.10
CA ARG A 185 14.12 -25.69 -19.34
C ARG A 185 12.60 -25.77 -19.39
N THR A 186 12.00 -26.27 -18.34
CA THR A 186 10.55 -26.46 -18.21
C THR A 186 9.87 -25.42 -17.33
N ILE A 187 10.59 -24.39 -16.87
CA ILE A 187 9.99 -23.27 -16.11
C ILE A 187 8.92 -22.59 -16.95
N CYS A 188 7.77 -22.33 -16.31
CA CYS A 188 6.62 -21.72 -16.96
C CYS A 188 6.77 -20.19 -17.04
N THR A 189 6.70 -19.63 -18.24
CA THR A 189 6.76 -18.17 -18.48
C THR A 189 5.64 -17.41 -17.75
N ALA A 190 4.51 -18.07 -17.44
CA ALA A 190 3.42 -17.45 -16.68
C ALA A 190 3.80 -17.08 -15.24
N THR A 191 4.77 -17.79 -14.64
CA THR A 191 5.32 -17.45 -13.32
C THR A 191 6.21 -16.21 -13.41
N ASP A 192 7.11 -16.19 -14.38
CA ASP A 192 8.04 -15.07 -14.61
C ASP A 192 7.27 -13.77 -14.92
N LEU A 193 6.28 -13.85 -15.81
CA LEU A 193 5.44 -12.68 -16.16
C LEU A 193 4.70 -12.09 -14.95
N ARG A 194 4.18 -12.95 -14.04
CA ARG A 194 3.54 -12.46 -12.81
C ARG A 194 4.53 -11.80 -11.87
N GLN A 195 5.68 -12.39 -11.68
CA GLN A 195 6.73 -11.82 -10.81
C GLN A 195 7.22 -10.49 -11.35
N GLN A 196 7.48 -10.39 -12.66
CA GLN A 196 7.88 -9.15 -13.31
C GLN A 196 6.80 -8.06 -13.22
N ALA A 197 5.55 -8.41 -13.50
CA ALA A 197 4.44 -7.46 -13.41
C ALA A 197 4.21 -6.96 -11.97
N ALA A 198 4.31 -7.85 -10.98
CA ALA A 198 4.16 -7.48 -9.57
C ALA A 198 5.34 -6.63 -9.08
N ALA A 199 6.58 -6.97 -9.45
CA ALA A 199 7.76 -6.18 -9.12
C ALA A 199 7.71 -4.79 -9.74
N ALA A 200 7.34 -4.68 -11.01
CA ALA A 200 7.20 -3.42 -11.72
C ALA A 200 6.10 -2.52 -11.12
N LEU A 201 5.04 -3.12 -10.62
CA LEU A 201 3.98 -2.41 -9.90
C LEU A 201 4.48 -1.95 -8.53
N ALA A 202 5.11 -2.84 -7.75
CA ALA A 202 5.53 -2.60 -6.37
C ALA A 202 6.45 -1.38 -6.22
N VAL A 203 7.33 -1.12 -7.19
CA VAL A 203 8.23 0.05 -7.20
C VAL A 203 7.48 1.39 -7.22
N LYS A 204 6.22 1.39 -7.68
CA LYS A 204 5.39 2.61 -7.86
C LYS A 204 4.32 2.75 -6.77
N MET A 205 4.22 1.79 -5.85
CA MET A 205 3.14 1.72 -4.86
C MET A 205 3.65 2.03 -3.46
N ASP A 206 2.78 2.61 -2.64
CA ASP A 206 3.05 2.84 -1.21
C ASP A 206 2.94 1.53 -0.41
N SER A 207 2.11 0.60 -0.89
CA SER A 207 1.99 -0.75 -0.33
C SER A 207 1.45 -1.74 -1.36
N MET A 208 1.70 -3.04 -1.13
CA MET A 208 1.23 -4.12 -1.98
C MET A 208 0.39 -5.13 -1.20
N VAL A 209 -0.69 -5.59 -1.80
CA VAL A 209 -1.50 -6.74 -1.33
C VAL A 209 -1.28 -7.89 -2.30
N ILE A 210 -0.80 -9.01 -1.79
CA ILE A 210 -0.59 -10.24 -2.55
C ILE A 210 -1.62 -11.27 -2.10
N ILE A 211 -2.47 -11.70 -3.03
CA ILE A 211 -3.61 -12.59 -2.76
C ILE A 211 -3.27 -14.01 -3.18
N GLY A 212 -3.51 -14.98 -2.30
CA GLY A 212 -3.41 -16.41 -2.59
C GLY A 212 -2.95 -17.23 -1.41
N GLY A 213 -3.00 -18.57 -1.56
CA GLY A 213 -2.73 -19.51 -0.47
C GLY A 213 -1.36 -19.31 0.15
N LYS A 214 -1.30 -19.27 1.47
CA LYS A 214 -0.05 -19.18 2.26
C LYS A 214 0.86 -20.38 2.05
N ASN A 215 0.26 -21.52 1.68
CA ASN A 215 0.96 -22.77 1.36
C ASN A 215 1.40 -22.84 -0.12
N SER A 216 1.17 -21.80 -0.91
CA SER A 216 1.58 -21.76 -2.31
C SER A 216 2.97 -21.14 -2.43
N ALA A 217 3.96 -21.94 -2.78
CA ALA A 217 5.34 -21.48 -3.02
C ALA A 217 5.39 -20.34 -4.05
N ASN A 218 4.58 -20.42 -5.11
CA ASN A 218 4.49 -19.37 -6.11
C ASN A 218 3.95 -18.04 -5.54
N THR A 219 2.94 -18.07 -4.68
CA THR A 219 2.40 -16.86 -4.05
C THR A 219 3.36 -16.28 -3.01
N ALA A 220 4.00 -17.13 -2.21
CA ALA A 220 5.02 -16.71 -1.26
C ALA A 220 6.20 -16.02 -1.97
N ARG A 221 6.67 -16.59 -3.10
CA ARG A 221 7.73 -16.00 -3.91
C ARG A 221 7.29 -14.66 -4.53
N LEU A 222 6.04 -14.55 -4.97
CA LEU A 222 5.49 -13.29 -5.49
C LEU A 222 5.52 -12.18 -4.42
N ALA A 223 5.15 -12.49 -3.18
CA ALA A 223 5.24 -11.56 -2.07
C ALA A 223 6.69 -11.15 -1.76
N GLU A 224 7.63 -12.11 -1.83
CA GLU A 224 9.05 -11.85 -1.60
C GLU A 224 9.65 -10.90 -2.65
N VAL A 225 9.36 -11.13 -3.92
CA VAL A 225 9.80 -10.26 -5.01
C VAL A 225 9.26 -8.83 -4.82
N CYS A 226 8.01 -8.69 -4.40
CA CYS A 226 7.45 -7.36 -4.09
C CYS A 226 8.14 -6.70 -2.87
N ARG A 227 8.52 -7.45 -1.82
CA ARG A 227 9.25 -6.89 -0.66
C ARG A 227 10.61 -6.31 -1.03
N GLN A 228 11.26 -6.82 -2.06
CA GLN A 228 12.54 -6.30 -2.55
C GLN A 228 12.43 -4.85 -3.08
N SER A 229 11.23 -4.37 -3.42
CA SER A 229 11.01 -2.96 -3.79
C SER A 229 11.07 -1.99 -2.61
N GLY A 230 11.06 -2.49 -1.37
CA GLY A 230 11.08 -1.68 -0.14
C GLY A 230 9.70 -1.20 0.34
N CYS A 231 8.61 -1.43 -0.41
CA CYS A 231 7.26 -1.11 0.07
C CYS A 231 6.71 -2.20 1.01
N PRO A 232 5.82 -1.86 1.96
CA PRO A 232 5.08 -2.82 2.76
C PRO A 232 4.29 -3.80 1.90
N VAL A 233 4.40 -5.12 2.20
CA VAL A 233 3.72 -6.18 1.45
C VAL A 233 2.89 -7.04 2.38
N TYR A 234 1.60 -7.12 2.13
CA TYR A 234 0.63 -7.90 2.89
C TYR A 234 0.19 -9.11 2.07
N HIS A 235 0.45 -10.31 2.59
CA HIS A 235 0.04 -11.56 1.96
C HIS A 235 -1.21 -12.09 2.65
N ILE A 236 -2.32 -12.21 1.90
CA ILE A 236 -3.63 -12.63 2.38
C ILE A 236 -4.20 -13.76 1.53
N GLU A 237 -5.09 -14.57 2.11
CA GLU A 237 -5.85 -15.59 1.40
C GLU A 237 -7.27 -15.11 1.07
N THR A 238 -7.86 -14.29 1.94
CA THR A 238 -9.24 -13.78 1.79
C THR A 238 -9.33 -12.30 2.10
N ALA A 239 -10.41 -11.65 1.68
CA ALA A 239 -10.69 -10.25 1.95
C ALA A 239 -10.86 -9.93 3.47
N ASP A 240 -11.24 -10.93 4.28
CA ASP A 240 -11.42 -10.75 5.73
C ASP A 240 -10.09 -10.54 6.48
N GLU A 241 -8.97 -10.90 5.88
CA GLU A 241 -7.64 -10.67 6.44
C GLU A 241 -7.16 -9.22 6.26
N LEU A 242 -7.84 -8.42 5.44
CA LEU A 242 -7.49 -7.01 5.23
C LEU A 242 -7.71 -6.19 6.50
N LYS A 243 -6.75 -5.32 6.81
CA LYS A 243 -6.81 -4.39 7.94
C LYS A 243 -6.72 -2.95 7.44
N PRO A 244 -7.69 -2.08 7.78
CA PRO A 244 -7.68 -0.67 7.35
C PRO A 244 -6.41 0.08 7.74
N GLU A 245 -5.79 -0.30 8.88
CA GLU A 245 -4.58 0.34 9.39
C GLU A 245 -3.38 0.20 8.45
N TRP A 246 -3.38 -0.82 7.58
CA TRP A 246 -2.32 -1.03 6.59
C TRP A 246 -2.26 0.06 5.52
N PHE A 247 -3.37 0.78 5.34
CA PHE A 247 -3.55 1.74 4.25
C PHE A 247 -3.72 3.18 4.71
N SER A 248 -3.58 3.46 6.03
CA SER A 248 -3.84 4.79 6.62
C SER A 248 -3.00 5.91 5.99
N ASN A 249 -1.80 5.61 5.50
CA ASN A 249 -0.90 6.58 4.87
C ASN A 249 -0.65 6.28 3.37
N ALA A 250 -1.36 5.30 2.79
CA ALA A 250 -1.14 4.89 1.41
C ALA A 250 -2.06 5.65 0.46
N VAL A 251 -1.46 6.32 -0.54
CA VAL A 251 -2.18 6.94 -1.66
C VAL A 251 -2.37 5.94 -2.79
N HIS A 252 -1.35 5.14 -3.10
CA HIS A 252 -1.35 4.14 -4.16
C HIS A 252 -1.11 2.74 -3.59
N VAL A 253 -2.10 1.85 -3.74
CA VAL A 253 -2.01 0.46 -3.29
C VAL A 253 -2.06 -0.48 -4.48
N GLY A 254 -1.05 -1.33 -4.61
CA GLY A 254 -0.97 -2.33 -5.66
C GLY A 254 -1.55 -3.67 -5.21
N ILE A 255 -2.24 -4.36 -6.11
CA ILE A 255 -2.76 -5.71 -5.88
C ILE A 255 -2.19 -6.66 -6.94
N SER A 256 -1.66 -7.78 -6.48
CA SER A 256 -1.31 -8.92 -7.33
C SER A 256 -1.81 -10.22 -6.71
N ALA A 257 -1.88 -11.29 -7.51
CA ALA A 257 -2.42 -12.55 -7.04
C ALA A 257 -1.68 -13.75 -7.63
N GLY A 258 -1.59 -14.81 -6.83
CA GLY A 258 -0.97 -16.07 -7.21
C GLY A 258 -1.69 -16.77 -8.38
N ALA A 259 -0.97 -17.67 -9.08
CA ALA A 259 -1.46 -18.37 -10.26
C ALA A 259 -2.67 -19.31 -10.01
N SER A 260 -2.98 -19.59 -8.76
CA SER A 260 -4.14 -20.40 -8.32
C SER A 260 -5.24 -19.58 -7.65
N THR A 261 -5.21 -18.25 -7.73
CA THR A 261 -6.20 -17.35 -7.13
C THR A 261 -7.29 -17.04 -8.14
N PRO A 262 -8.57 -17.34 -7.85
CA PRO A 262 -9.70 -16.99 -8.70
C PRO A 262 -9.92 -15.48 -8.79
N GLU A 263 -10.48 -15.01 -9.91
CA GLU A 263 -10.78 -13.58 -10.11
C GLU A 263 -11.78 -13.05 -9.07
N TRP A 264 -12.79 -13.84 -8.69
CA TRP A 264 -13.79 -13.42 -7.70
C TRP A 264 -13.18 -13.10 -6.31
N ILE A 265 -12.10 -13.78 -5.89
CA ILE A 265 -11.38 -13.43 -4.65
C ILE A 265 -10.67 -12.09 -4.81
N ILE A 266 -10.10 -11.83 -6.00
CA ILE A 266 -9.44 -10.55 -6.29
C ILE A 266 -10.47 -9.42 -6.26
N GLU A 267 -11.62 -9.61 -6.89
CA GLU A 267 -12.74 -8.66 -6.91
C GLU A 267 -13.28 -8.39 -5.50
N GLU A 268 -13.41 -9.42 -4.66
CA GLU A 268 -13.83 -9.29 -3.26
C GLU A 268 -12.84 -8.43 -2.45
N VAL A 269 -11.53 -8.66 -2.63
CA VAL A 269 -10.48 -7.86 -2.00
C VAL A 269 -10.54 -6.40 -2.46
N VAL A 270 -10.69 -6.15 -3.76
CA VAL A 270 -10.83 -4.80 -4.33
C VAL A 270 -12.05 -4.11 -3.73
N HIS A 271 -13.21 -4.78 -3.76
CA HIS A 271 -14.45 -4.23 -3.22
C HIS A 271 -14.33 -3.88 -1.72
N ARG A 272 -13.70 -4.75 -0.92
CA ARG A 272 -13.47 -4.49 0.50
C ARG A 272 -12.57 -3.29 0.74
N MET A 273 -11.53 -3.12 -0.09
CA MET A 273 -10.64 -1.96 -0.03
C MET A 273 -11.36 -0.66 -0.46
N GLU A 274 -12.26 -0.72 -1.43
CA GLU A 274 -13.12 0.40 -1.82
C GLU A 274 -14.06 0.80 -0.68
N GLN A 275 -14.64 -0.16 0.05
CA GLN A 275 -15.43 0.11 1.26
C GLN A 275 -14.61 0.80 2.34
N PHE A 276 -13.36 0.40 2.58
CA PHE A 276 -12.47 1.12 3.50
C PHE A 276 -12.25 2.57 3.05
N ASN A 277 -12.05 2.78 1.76
CA ASN A 277 -11.86 4.11 1.20
C ASN A 277 -13.12 4.98 1.37
N GLN A 278 -14.32 4.42 1.14
CA GLN A 278 -15.59 5.09 1.37
C GLN A 278 -15.79 5.40 2.86
N SER A 279 -15.55 4.44 3.75
CA SER A 279 -15.65 4.64 5.20
C SER A 279 -14.70 5.72 5.72
N LEU A 280 -13.50 5.83 5.17
CA LEU A 280 -12.56 6.90 5.48
C LEU A 280 -13.09 8.26 4.98
N THR A 281 -13.66 8.30 3.78
CA THR A 281 -14.28 9.50 3.21
C THR A 281 -15.54 9.90 4.01
N ASP A 282 -16.36 8.94 4.39
CA ASP A 282 -17.56 9.17 5.20
C ASP A 282 -17.21 9.59 6.65
N SER A 283 -16.11 9.09 7.20
CA SER A 283 -15.61 9.51 8.52
C SER A 283 -15.04 10.94 8.49
N VAL A 284 -14.43 11.35 7.38
CA VAL A 284 -14.01 12.74 7.13
C VAL A 284 -15.22 13.63 6.85
N ASN A 285 -16.28 13.08 6.26
CA ASN A 285 -17.53 13.77 5.95
C ASN A 285 -18.58 13.68 7.05
N GLN A 286 -18.32 13.04 8.21
CA GLN A 286 -19.15 13.21 9.39
C GLN A 286 -18.92 14.61 9.95
N LEU A 287 -19.76 15.55 9.50
CA LEU A 287 -19.90 16.88 10.08
C LEU A 287 -20.25 16.73 11.56
N THR A 288 -19.23 16.79 12.41
CA THR A 288 -19.43 16.86 13.86
C THR A 288 -19.36 18.33 14.28
N LYS A 289 -20.30 18.74 15.11
CA LYS A 289 -20.22 20.04 15.78
C LYS A 289 -18.86 20.19 16.44
N GLY A 290 -18.15 21.26 16.14
CA GLY A 290 -16.82 21.51 16.67
C GLY A 290 -15.66 21.14 15.74
N SER A 291 -15.90 20.54 14.57
CA SER A 291 -14.86 20.24 13.60
C SER A 291 -14.52 21.45 12.71
N ILE A 292 -13.25 21.54 12.29
CA ILE A 292 -12.80 22.48 11.26
C ILE A 292 -12.70 21.71 9.95
N ILE A 293 -13.33 22.24 8.91
CA ILE A 293 -13.34 21.65 7.57
C ILE A 293 -13.00 22.70 6.51
N LYS A 294 -12.52 22.25 5.37
CA LYS A 294 -12.35 23.11 4.21
C LYS A 294 -13.64 23.22 3.43
N GLY A 295 -14.03 24.43 3.06
CA GLY A 295 -15.18 24.66 2.23
C GLY A 295 -14.86 25.61 1.08
N LYS A 296 -15.58 25.46 -0.02
CA LYS A 296 -15.48 26.34 -1.20
C LYS A 296 -16.65 27.30 -1.24
N VAL A 297 -16.37 28.61 -1.33
CA VAL A 297 -17.40 29.65 -1.40
C VAL A 297 -18.19 29.52 -2.72
N VAL A 298 -19.48 29.23 -2.62
CA VAL A 298 -20.38 29.08 -3.77
C VAL A 298 -21.04 30.40 -4.12
N SER A 299 -21.52 31.15 -3.11
CA SER A 299 -22.24 32.40 -3.27
C SER A 299 -21.96 33.33 -2.10
N VAL A 300 -21.81 34.61 -2.42
CA VAL A 300 -21.62 35.70 -1.43
C VAL A 300 -22.81 36.64 -1.53
N ARG A 301 -23.59 36.75 -0.44
CA ARG A 301 -24.67 37.74 -0.28
C ARG A 301 -24.22 38.83 0.68
N GLN A 302 -25.02 39.82 0.85
CA GLN A 302 -24.67 40.98 1.70
C GLN A 302 -24.43 40.57 3.16
N ASP A 303 -25.30 39.69 3.68
CA ASP A 303 -25.35 39.32 5.11
C ASP A 303 -24.91 37.85 5.38
N GLU A 304 -24.71 37.03 4.33
CA GLU A 304 -24.44 35.61 4.40
C GLU A 304 -23.51 35.14 3.29
N VAL A 305 -22.75 34.08 3.59
CA VAL A 305 -21.89 33.38 2.61
C VAL A 305 -22.29 31.89 2.58
N TYR A 306 -22.53 31.40 1.37
CA TYR A 306 -22.81 29.99 1.12
C TYR A 306 -21.53 29.27 0.73
N VAL A 307 -21.29 28.13 1.38
CA VAL A 307 -20.03 27.38 1.25
C VAL A 307 -20.38 25.91 0.98
N ASP A 308 -19.82 25.38 -0.11
CA ASP A 308 -19.83 23.95 -0.37
C ASP A 308 -18.79 23.28 0.53
N ILE A 309 -19.24 22.43 1.39
CA ILE A 309 -18.45 21.68 2.39
C ILE A 309 -18.33 20.20 2.04
N GLY A 310 -18.76 19.81 0.83
CA GLY A 310 -18.77 18.40 0.39
C GLY A 310 -19.78 17.52 1.11
N TYR A 311 -20.79 18.12 1.73
CA TYR A 311 -21.88 17.45 2.45
C TYR A 311 -23.22 17.59 1.73
N LYS A 312 -24.23 16.81 2.13
CA LYS A 312 -25.57 16.84 1.52
C LYS A 312 -26.27 18.19 1.67
N ALA A 313 -25.87 18.98 2.67
CA ALA A 313 -26.41 20.29 2.99
C ALA A 313 -25.40 21.41 2.68
N GLU A 314 -25.88 22.57 2.25
CA GLU A 314 -25.02 23.75 2.06
C GLU A 314 -24.63 24.38 3.41
N GLY A 315 -23.36 24.78 3.54
CA GLY A 315 -22.88 25.52 4.69
C GLY A 315 -23.22 27.00 4.61
N ILE A 316 -23.67 27.61 5.69
CA ILE A 316 -23.98 29.03 5.77
C ILE A 316 -23.10 29.69 6.83
N ILE A 317 -22.42 30.77 6.45
CA ILE A 317 -21.67 31.67 7.36
C ILE A 317 -22.42 32.97 7.44
N ALA A 318 -22.93 33.35 8.63
CA ALA A 318 -23.49 34.65 8.88
C ALA A 318 -22.39 35.73 8.88
N LEU A 319 -22.72 36.97 8.56
CA LEU A 319 -21.76 38.07 8.50
C LEU A 319 -20.98 38.27 9.80
N SER A 320 -21.61 38.07 10.96
CA SER A 320 -20.99 38.12 12.30
C SER A 320 -19.96 37.02 12.56
N GLU A 321 -20.04 35.89 11.83
CA GLU A 321 -19.16 34.73 11.93
C GLU A 321 -18.09 34.67 10.83
N LEU A 322 -18.07 35.72 9.95
CA LEU A 322 -17.15 35.75 8.81
C LEU A 322 -15.81 36.40 9.16
N ALA A 323 -15.81 37.52 9.88
CA ALA A 323 -14.59 38.18 10.32
C ALA A 323 -14.83 39.05 11.59
N TYR A 324 -13.74 39.40 12.27
CA TYR A 324 -13.76 40.35 13.38
C TYR A 324 -12.73 41.47 13.15
N PRO A 325 -13.10 42.79 13.20
CA PRO A 325 -14.46 43.30 13.41
C PRO A 325 -15.42 42.92 12.26
N VAL A 326 -16.73 42.94 12.57
CA VAL A 326 -17.75 42.53 11.59
C VAL A 326 -17.68 43.48 10.38
N PRO A 327 -17.51 42.97 9.16
CA PRO A 327 -17.42 43.79 7.97
C PRO A 327 -18.77 44.41 7.59
N ALA A 328 -18.75 45.47 6.76
CA ALA A 328 -19.98 46.06 6.25
C ALA A 328 -20.64 45.20 5.15
N ASN A 329 -19.84 44.38 4.44
CA ASN A 329 -20.31 43.47 3.40
C ASN A 329 -19.42 42.21 3.36
N ALA A 330 -20.04 41.05 3.20
CA ALA A 330 -19.31 39.79 3.13
C ALA A 330 -18.31 39.71 1.95
N ALA A 331 -18.58 40.39 0.85
CA ALA A 331 -17.70 40.48 -0.32
C ALA A 331 -16.36 41.17 -0.08
N GLU A 332 -16.20 41.90 1.05
CA GLU A 332 -14.93 42.49 1.47
C GLU A 332 -13.94 41.45 2.00
N ILE A 333 -14.43 40.31 2.48
CA ILE A 333 -13.62 39.29 3.17
C ILE A 333 -13.38 38.05 2.30
N VAL A 334 -14.40 37.62 1.54
CA VAL A 334 -14.34 36.39 0.72
C VAL A 334 -14.87 36.64 -0.68
N THR A 335 -14.32 35.87 -1.64
CA THR A 335 -14.74 35.88 -3.03
C THR A 335 -15.32 34.54 -3.44
N LYS A 336 -16.16 34.55 -4.47
CA LYS A 336 -16.71 33.30 -5.04
C LYS A 336 -15.57 32.39 -5.50
N ASP A 337 -15.75 31.11 -5.36
CA ASP A 337 -14.79 30.01 -5.65
C ASP A 337 -13.53 29.98 -4.76
N GLN A 338 -13.44 30.81 -3.74
CA GLN A 338 -12.35 30.78 -2.76
C GLN A 338 -12.50 29.59 -1.81
N GLU A 339 -11.41 28.89 -1.52
CA GLU A 339 -11.34 27.90 -0.45
C GLU A 339 -11.07 28.57 0.89
N ILE A 340 -11.84 28.23 1.91
CA ILE A 340 -11.73 28.75 3.27
C ILE A 340 -11.86 27.64 4.29
N ASP A 341 -11.17 27.78 5.43
CA ASP A 341 -11.35 26.91 6.58
C ASP A 341 -12.54 27.42 7.41
N VAL A 342 -13.46 26.49 7.77
CA VAL A 342 -14.68 26.81 8.49
C VAL A 342 -14.90 25.85 9.65
N TYR A 343 -15.39 26.40 10.76
CA TYR A 343 -15.73 25.65 11.97
C TYR A 343 -17.24 25.35 11.98
N VAL A 344 -17.61 24.10 12.27
CA VAL A 344 -19.01 23.68 12.33
C VAL A 344 -19.63 24.08 13.65
N LEU A 345 -20.50 25.08 13.63
CA LEU A 345 -21.22 25.56 14.82
C LEU A 345 -22.37 24.64 15.20
N ASP A 346 -23.15 24.24 14.21
CA ASP A 346 -24.32 23.40 14.39
C ASP A 346 -24.68 22.67 13.09
N THR A 347 -25.14 21.44 13.25
CA THR A 347 -25.58 20.56 12.16
C THR A 347 -27.11 20.38 12.17
N ASP A 348 -27.84 21.28 12.85
CA ASP A 348 -29.28 21.10 13.12
C ASP A 348 -30.08 21.25 11.81
N SER A 349 -30.71 20.19 11.43
CA SER A 349 -31.18 19.86 10.09
C SER A 349 -32.67 20.09 9.87
N ALA A 350 -33.27 21.08 10.54
CA ALA A 350 -34.66 21.44 10.22
C ALA A 350 -34.82 22.03 8.80
N ASP A 351 -33.72 22.67 8.26
CA ASP A 351 -33.71 23.34 6.95
C ASP A 351 -32.64 22.80 5.97
N ASP A 352 -32.10 21.60 6.18
CA ASP A 352 -30.98 21.06 5.37
C ASP A 352 -29.76 22.01 5.24
N THR A 353 -29.49 22.83 6.25
CA THR A 353 -28.36 23.78 6.27
C THR A 353 -27.44 23.55 7.46
N VAL A 354 -26.13 23.83 7.28
CA VAL A 354 -25.10 23.72 8.30
C VAL A 354 -24.59 25.11 8.66
N ARG A 355 -24.64 25.48 9.94
CA ARG A 355 -24.12 26.76 10.42
C ARG A 355 -22.61 26.69 10.62
N LEU A 356 -21.90 27.59 10.00
CA LEU A 356 -20.45 27.65 9.98
C LEU A 356 -19.91 28.96 10.55
N SER A 357 -18.67 28.94 11.07
CA SER A 357 -17.95 30.13 11.51
C SER A 357 -16.52 30.13 10.98
N LYS A 358 -16.18 31.14 10.22
CA LYS A 358 -14.80 31.41 9.81
C LYS A 358 -13.98 32.00 10.96
N VAL A 359 -14.59 32.88 11.76
CA VAL A 359 -13.94 33.50 12.93
C VAL A 359 -13.42 32.45 13.92
N GLN A 360 -14.23 31.42 14.23
CA GLN A 360 -13.80 30.36 15.13
C GLN A 360 -12.73 29.47 14.52
N ALA A 361 -12.84 29.12 13.24
CA ALA A 361 -11.81 28.39 12.53
C ALA A 361 -10.46 29.13 12.55
N ASP A 362 -10.47 30.39 12.17
CA ASP A 362 -9.24 31.23 12.15
C ASP A 362 -8.64 31.36 13.56
N LYS A 363 -9.45 31.46 14.61
CA LYS A 363 -8.98 31.47 16.01
C LYS A 363 -8.24 30.19 16.38
N ILE A 364 -8.84 29.03 16.15
CA ILE A 364 -8.28 27.73 16.51
C ILE A 364 -6.99 27.48 15.72
N ILE A 365 -7.00 27.75 14.40
CA ILE A 365 -5.83 27.60 13.54
C ILE A 365 -4.70 28.54 14.00
N THR A 366 -5.03 29.78 14.37
CA THR A 366 -4.02 30.74 14.85
C THR A 366 -3.45 30.32 16.21
N TRP A 367 -4.27 29.77 17.13
CA TRP A 367 -3.79 29.23 18.39
C TRP A 367 -2.83 28.06 18.19
N SER A 368 -3.18 27.09 17.34
CA SER A 368 -2.27 25.98 16.98
C SER A 368 -0.93 26.48 16.41
N LYS A 369 -0.96 27.51 15.57
CA LYS A 369 0.27 28.15 15.03
C LYS A 369 1.09 28.84 16.13
N LEU A 370 0.43 29.51 17.08
CA LEU A 370 1.08 30.13 18.22
C LEU A 370 1.76 29.09 19.14
N GLU A 371 1.09 27.98 19.41
CA GLU A 371 1.66 26.87 20.17
C GLU A 371 2.86 26.21 19.49
N ALA A 372 2.74 25.96 18.18
CA ALA A 372 3.84 25.42 17.40
C ALA A 372 5.03 26.39 17.39
N ALA A 373 4.76 27.69 17.17
CA ALA A 373 5.80 28.72 17.18
C ALA A 373 6.47 28.89 18.56
N ALA A 374 5.73 28.68 19.66
CA ALA A 374 6.31 28.72 20.99
C ALA A 374 7.20 27.50 21.28
N LYS A 375 6.87 26.31 20.74
CA LYS A 375 7.68 25.10 20.92
C LYS A 375 8.93 25.08 20.04
N GLU A 376 8.81 25.57 18.82
CA GLU A 376 9.88 25.55 17.81
C GLU A 376 10.69 26.84 17.76
N GLU A 377 10.36 27.84 18.60
CA GLU A 377 10.94 29.19 18.63
C GLU A 377 10.87 29.89 17.25
N THR A 378 9.84 29.59 16.44
CA THR A 378 9.67 30.19 15.12
C THR A 378 9.02 31.55 15.20
N THR A 379 9.28 32.41 14.21
CA THR A 379 8.81 33.78 14.17
C THR A 379 7.41 33.88 13.56
N LEU A 380 6.60 34.82 14.05
CA LEU A 380 5.26 35.17 13.54
C LEU A 380 5.17 36.68 13.30
N GLU A 381 4.31 37.06 12.38
CA GLU A 381 4.00 38.50 12.15
C GLU A 381 2.77 38.90 12.96
N CYS A 382 2.85 40.08 13.59
CA CYS A 382 1.73 40.69 14.30
C CYS A 382 1.62 42.18 13.95
N LYS A 383 0.41 42.72 13.98
CA LYS A 383 0.15 44.16 13.75
C LYS A 383 -0.08 44.86 15.09
N VAL A 384 0.65 45.94 15.32
CA VAL A 384 0.47 46.77 16.52
C VAL A 384 -0.81 47.60 16.39
N THR A 385 -1.73 47.40 17.34
CA THR A 385 -3.03 48.07 17.35
C THR A 385 -3.13 49.24 18.34
N GLU A 386 -2.48 49.10 19.51
CA GLU A 386 -2.61 50.03 20.59
C GLU A 386 -1.34 50.09 21.47
N VAL A 387 -1.07 51.17 22.13
CA VAL A 387 0.00 51.33 23.14
C VAL A 387 -0.62 51.51 24.51
N VAL A 388 -0.15 50.75 25.47
CA VAL A 388 -0.57 50.86 26.88
C VAL A 388 0.62 51.10 27.81
N LYS A 389 0.38 51.49 29.07
CA LYS A 389 1.43 51.81 30.07
C LYS A 389 2.55 50.75 30.23
N GLY A 390 2.30 49.50 29.86
CA GLY A 390 3.25 48.41 30.04
C GLY A 390 3.86 47.84 28.78
N GLY A 391 3.45 48.30 27.59
CA GLY A 391 3.91 47.75 26.31
C GLY A 391 2.95 47.98 25.14
N LEU A 392 3.05 47.12 24.15
CA LEU A 392 2.26 47.19 22.91
C LEU A 392 1.17 46.11 22.92
N VAL A 393 -0.01 46.50 22.50
CA VAL A 393 -1.08 45.54 22.18
C VAL A 393 -1.04 45.26 20.69
N VAL A 394 -1.04 43.99 20.33
CA VAL A 394 -0.93 43.54 18.95
C VAL A 394 -2.07 42.57 18.58
N SER A 395 -2.33 42.48 17.31
CA SER A 395 -3.29 41.52 16.77
C SER A 395 -2.58 40.54 15.85
N ILE A 396 -2.86 39.23 16.08
CA ILE A 396 -2.42 38.13 15.22
C ILE A 396 -3.66 37.42 14.71
N ASN A 397 -4.07 37.68 13.48
CA ASN A 397 -5.28 37.12 12.87
C ASN A 397 -6.51 37.13 13.80
N GLY A 398 -6.74 38.28 14.49
CA GLY A 398 -7.88 38.45 15.40
C GLY A 398 -7.64 38.04 16.85
N ILE A 399 -6.52 37.40 17.18
CA ILE A 399 -6.11 37.10 18.58
C ILE A 399 -5.35 38.32 19.13
N ARG A 400 -5.77 38.79 20.31
CA ARG A 400 -5.09 39.86 21.03
C ARG A 400 -3.84 39.37 21.72
N GLY A 401 -2.67 39.90 21.35
CA GLY A 401 -1.38 39.67 21.97
C GLY A 401 -0.85 40.89 22.71
N PHE A 402 0.14 40.69 23.58
CA PHE A 402 0.80 41.75 24.33
C PHE A 402 2.34 41.61 24.21
N ILE A 403 3.01 42.68 23.87
CA ILE A 403 4.48 42.79 23.89
C ILE A 403 4.85 43.71 25.02
N PRO A 404 5.47 43.21 26.13
CA PRO A 404 5.99 44.07 27.19
C PRO A 404 6.96 45.10 26.63
N ALA A 405 7.02 46.29 27.20
CA ALA A 405 7.94 47.38 26.75
C ALA A 405 9.41 46.94 26.72
N SER A 406 9.81 46.08 27.66
CA SER A 406 11.14 45.46 27.70
C SER A 406 11.44 44.46 26.59
N GLN A 407 10.39 44.01 25.90
CA GLN A 407 10.44 43.01 24.81
C GLN A 407 10.16 43.63 23.44
N ALA A 408 9.94 44.94 23.32
CA ALA A 408 9.61 45.65 22.09
C ALA A 408 10.85 45.96 21.22
N ALA A 409 12.02 46.21 21.82
CA ALA A 409 13.25 46.54 21.08
C ALA A 409 14.51 46.09 21.84
N LEU A 410 15.69 46.17 21.18
CA LEU A 410 17.00 45.84 21.80
C LEU A 410 17.41 46.86 22.88
N ARG A 411 17.08 48.12 22.71
CA ARG A 411 17.33 49.20 23.67
C ARG A 411 16.00 49.73 24.16
N PHE A 412 16.03 50.43 25.29
CA PHE A 412 14.86 51.10 25.83
C PHE A 412 14.38 52.17 24.86
N VAL A 413 13.09 52.14 24.53
CA VAL A 413 12.45 53.09 23.62
C VAL A 413 11.48 53.95 24.44
N ASP A 414 11.72 55.27 24.49
CA ASP A 414 10.90 56.21 25.23
C ASP A 414 9.54 56.44 24.60
N ASP A 415 9.46 56.37 23.25
CA ASP A 415 8.22 56.57 22.49
C ASP A 415 7.77 55.28 21.80
N LEU A 416 6.94 54.50 22.50
CA LEU A 416 6.30 53.30 21.97
C LEU A 416 5.18 53.61 20.95
N ALA A 417 4.72 54.85 20.87
CA ALA A 417 3.64 55.22 19.96
C ALA A 417 4.09 55.14 18.47
N SER A 418 5.39 55.22 18.23
CA SER A 418 5.97 55.06 16.90
C SER A 418 5.72 53.69 16.27
N PHE A 419 5.39 52.65 17.07
CA PHE A 419 5.10 51.31 16.59
C PHE A 419 3.64 51.09 16.14
N ILE A 420 2.72 52.01 16.45
CA ILE A 420 1.30 51.87 16.10
C ILE A 420 1.15 51.74 14.58
N GLY A 421 0.39 50.71 14.17
CA GLY A 421 0.11 50.40 12.77
C GLY A 421 1.21 49.60 12.06
N GLN A 422 2.39 49.43 12.67
CA GLN A 422 3.47 48.62 12.11
C GLN A 422 3.21 47.11 12.25
N THR A 423 3.76 46.35 11.31
CA THR A 423 3.83 44.87 11.41
C THR A 423 5.18 44.51 11.99
N LEU A 424 5.17 43.77 13.11
CA LEU A 424 6.38 43.33 13.80
C LEU A 424 6.50 41.79 13.71
N THR A 425 7.73 41.32 13.54
CA THR A 425 8.06 39.88 13.66
C THR A 425 8.33 39.57 15.12
N VAL A 426 7.66 38.58 15.67
CA VAL A 426 7.70 38.24 17.10
C VAL A 426 7.80 36.76 17.34
N ILE A 427 8.29 36.37 18.53
CA ILE A 427 8.29 35.00 19.04
C ILE A 427 7.38 34.95 20.26
N PRO A 428 6.50 33.94 20.42
CA PRO A 428 5.69 33.77 21.61
C PRO A 428 6.57 33.38 22.82
N ILE A 429 6.33 34.02 23.98
CA ILE A 429 7.02 33.74 25.24
C ILE A 429 6.11 32.99 26.20
N GLU A 430 4.85 33.41 26.33
CA GLU A 430 3.88 32.84 27.24
C GLU A 430 2.53 32.75 26.54
N LEU A 431 1.90 31.59 26.63
CA LEU A 431 0.59 31.30 26.06
C LEU A 431 -0.32 30.72 27.15
N ASP A 432 -1.47 31.33 27.40
CA ASP A 432 -2.51 30.84 28.29
C ASP A 432 -3.85 30.84 27.53
N GLU A 433 -4.20 29.67 27.02
CA GLU A 433 -5.43 29.48 26.21
C GLU A 433 -6.70 29.76 27.04
N GLN A 434 -6.74 29.34 28.31
CA GLN A 434 -7.90 29.51 29.17
C GLN A 434 -8.19 31.00 29.44
N LYS A 435 -7.14 31.81 29.58
CA LYS A 435 -7.25 33.28 29.78
C LYS A 435 -7.14 34.06 28.47
N GLN A 436 -6.98 33.37 27.34
CA GLN A 436 -6.72 33.99 26.02
C GLN A 436 -5.61 35.05 26.06
N ARG A 437 -4.52 34.75 26.80
CA ARG A 437 -3.40 35.62 26.98
C ARG A 437 -2.20 35.13 26.15
N VAL A 438 -1.70 36.04 25.28
CA VAL A 438 -0.54 35.78 24.45
C VAL A 438 0.51 36.85 24.74
N VAL A 439 1.67 36.45 25.25
CA VAL A 439 2.82 37.37 25.47
C VAL A 439 3.88 37.08 24.43
N LEU A 440 4.38 38.12 23.78
CA LEU A 440 5.24 38.05 22.62
C LEU A 440 6.53 38.82 22.85
N SER A 441 7.60 38.50 22.11
CA SER A 441 8.87 39.23 22.09
C SER A 441 9.30 39.58 20.67
N HIS A 442 9.46 40.83 20.37
CA HIS A 442 10.16 41.33 19.18
C HIS A 442 11.68 41.38 19.43
N ARG A 443 12.07 41.66 20.66
CA ARG A 443 13.49 41.71 21.08
C ARG A 443 14.24 40.41 20.80
N LYS A 444 13.64 39.27 21.04
CA LYS A 444 14.26 37.96 20.78
C LYS A 444 14.62 37.81 19.29
N VAL A 445 13.72 38.19 18.41
CA VAL A 445 13.96 38.18 16.95
C VAL A 445 15.14 39.09 16.57
N LEU A 446 15.13 40.30 17.08
CA LEU A 446 16.21 41.27 16.80
C LEU A 446 17.57 40.80 17.33
N GLN A 447 17.61 40.11 18.50
CA GLN A 447 18.82 39.52 19.05
C GLN A 447 19.37 38.38 18.17
N GLU A 448 18.48 37.49 17.68
CA GLU A 448 18.87 36.43 16.75
C GLU A 448 19.39 36.96 15.42
N GLU A 449 18.72 37.98 14.87
CA GLU A 449 19.20 38.65 13.65
C GLU A 449 20.57 39.30 13.83
N GLN A 450 20.78 39.93 14.97
CA GLN A 450 22.08 40.54 15.30
C GLN A 450 23.16 39.46 15.46
N GLN A 451 22.90 38.38 16.17
CA GLN A 451 23.84 37.25 16.30
C GLN A 451 24.17 36.63 14.95
N LYS A 452 23.18 36.40 14.09
CA LYS A 452 23.42 35.86 12.74
C LYS A 452 24.29 36.81 11.90
N LYS A 453 24.06 38.13 11.99
CA LYS A 453 24.90 39.13 11.32
C LYS A 453 26.33 39.15 11.86
N GLU A 454 26.52 39.09 13.19
CA GLU A 454 27.82 39.01 13.84
C GLU A 454 28.56 37.73 13.42
N GLN A 455 27.91 36.57 13.47
CA GLN A 455 28.49 35.30 13.01
C GLN A 455 28.89 35.32 11.54
N ALA A 456 28.04 35.90 10.69
CA ALA A 456 28.32 36.04 9.26
C ALA A 456 29.51 36.97 8.96
N ILE A 457 29.72 37.97 9.82
CA ILE A 457 30.90 38.89 9.77
C ILE A 457 32.13 38.12 10.24
N PHE A 458 32.06 37.45 11.42
CA PHE A 458 33.17 36.66 11.94
C PHE A 458 33.61 35.51 11.03
N ALA A 459 32.66 34.87 10.32
CA ALA A 459 32.98 33.81 9.37
C ALA A 459 33.76 34.33 8.13
N LYS A 460 33.69 35.63 7.83
CA LYS A 460 34.42 36.27 6.73
C LYS A 460 35.77 36.83 7.11
N LEU A 461 36.04 37.06 8.43
CA LEU A 461 37.26 37.61 8.93
C LEU A 461 38.31 36.51 9.18
N LYS A 462 39.54 36.74 8.71
CA LYS A 462 40.69 35.87 9.02
C LYS A 462 41.65 36.63 9.95
N VAL A 463 42.39 35.84 10.73
CA VAL A 463 43.44 36.42 11.61
C VAL A 463 44.46 37.15 10.75
N GLY A 464 44.60 38.46 10.94
CA GLY A 464 45.48 39.33 10.18
C GLY A 464 44.78 40.30 9.23
N ASP A 465 43.44 40.20 9.09
CA ASP A 465 42.68 41.16 8.25
C ASP A 465 42.56 42.53 8.93
N VAL A 466 42.78 43.57 8.18
CA VAL A 466 42.59 44.99 8.62
C VAL A 466 41.19 45.41 8.25
N VAL A 467 40.35 45.65 9.26
CA VAL A 467 38.95 46.11 9.04
C VAL A 467 38.81 47.54 9.53
N PRO A 468 38.08 48.39 8.76
CA PRO A 468 37.76 49.72 9.27
C PRO A 468 36.75 49.62 10.41
N GLY A 469 37.07 50.22 11.55
CA GLY A 469 36.22 50.33 12.73
C GLY A 469 35.96 51.79 13.08
N VAL A 470 34.76 52.08 13.63
CA VAL A 470 34.44 53.37 14.23
C VAL A 470 34.67 53.22 15.75
N VAL A 471 35.50 54.11 16.28
CA VAL A 471 35.77 54.20 17.75
C VAL A 471 34.67 55.03 18.41
#